data_7bba9537650749bd379e93938ae4aaa7
#
_entry.id   7bba9537650749bd379e93938ae4aaa7
#
_cell.length_a   1.000
_cell.length_b   1.000
_cell.length_c   1.000
_cell.angle_alpha   90.00
_cell.angle_beta   90.00
_cell.angle_gamma   90.00
#
_symmetry.space_group_name_H-M   'P 1'
#
loop_
_entity.id
_entity.type
_entity.pdbx_description
1 polymer ?
#
loop_
_entity_poly.entity_id
_entity_poly.type
_entity_poly.pdbx_seq_one_letter_code
_entity_poly.pdbx_strand_id
1 'polypeptide(L)'
;GSYNLNPFNFEHFNLTQVKIYLDGQQHNIKPLETDFANHLYVTAFTSLFAGTGKLYKDEGNGLTREDFEGGYALYAFDLTPDLADGGHFNLLKQGNVRLDLKFGAALESTINVIAYAEFENCLEDDRSRNIIFDYKN
;
A
#
# COMPACT_ATOMS: atom_id res chain seq x y z
N GLY A 1 11.98 4.39 22.05
CA GLY A 1 11.46 5.55 21.35
C GLY A 1 11.97 6.83 22.00
N SER A 2 12.09 7.89 21.23
CA SER A 2 12.47 9.21 21.73
C SER A 2 11.20 10.04 21.94
N TYR A 3 11.10 10.71 23.09
CA TYR A 3 9.95 11.59 23.40
C TYR A 3 9.84 12.79 22.46
N ASN A 4 10.92 13.14 21.78
CA ASN A 4 11.00 14.31 20.92
C ASN A 4 10.85 14.02 19.43
N LEU A 5 10.61 12.76 19.05
CA LEU A 5 10.49 12.36 17.67
C LEU A 5 9.09 11.79 17.41
N ASN A 6 8.43 12.25 16.34
CA ASN A 6 7.19 11.68 15.88
C ASN A 6 7.47 10.30 15.23
N PRO A 7 6.98 9.17 15.79
CA PRO A 7 7.18 7.85 15.21
C PRO A 7 6.41 7.64 13.90
N PHE A 8 5.46 8.53 13.59
CA PHE A 8 4.61 8.48 12.39
C PHE A 8 5.06 9.50 11.33
N ASN A 9 6.32 9.91 11.36
CA ASN A 9 6.89 10.76 10.32
C ASN A 9 7.38 9.87 9.16
N PHE A 10 6.57 9.77 8.11
CA PHE A 10 6.87 8.98 6.90
C PHE A 10 7.32 9.91 5.79
N GLU A 11 8.61 10.13 5.73
CA GLU A 11 9.23 11.04 4.76
C GLU A 11 9.26 10.40 3.36
N HIS A 12 9.13 11.22 2.33
CA HIS A 12 9.12 10.75 0.94
C HIS A 12 10.53 10.49 0.36
N PHE A 13 11.59 11.01 0.97
CA PHE A 13 12.99 10.87 0.53
C PHE A 13 13.19 11.13 -0.99
N ASN A 14 12.41 12.03 -1.56
CA ASN A 14 12.39 12.29 -3.00
C ASN A 14 12.16 11.01 -3.84
N LEU A 15 11.25 10.15 -3.39
CA LEU A 15 10.80 8.99 -4.15
C LEU A 15 10.15 9.46 -5.46
N THR A 16 10.59 8.92 -6.59
CA THR A 16 10.09 9.30 -7.91
C THR A 16 9.18 8.26 -8.53
N GLN A 17 9.27 7.01 -8.09
CA GLN A 17 8.41 5.95 -8.63
C GLN A 17 8.25 4.80 -7.65
N VAL A 18 7.03 4.28 -7.58
CA VAL A 18 6.69 3.05 -6.88
C VAL A 18 6.03 2.08 -7.84
N LYS A 19 6.54 0.85 -7.92
CA LYS A 19 5.98 -0.23 -8.73
C LYS A 19 5.78 -1.49 -7.89
N ILE A 20 4.73 -2.23 -8.21
CA ILE A 20 4.47 -3.55 -7.64
C ILE A 20 4.55 -4.61 -8.73
N TYR A 21 5.19 -5.71 -8.40
CA TYR A 21 5.25 -6.92 -9.20
C TYR A 21 4.63 -8.08 -8.43
N LEU A 22 3.81 -8.86 -9.11
CA LEU A 22 3.25 -10.10 -8.62
C LEU A 22 3.81 -11.24 -9.47
N ASP A 23 4.46 -12.22 -8.84
CA ASP A 23 5.07 -13.37 -9.52
C ASP A 23 6.02 -12.99 -10.67
N GLY A 24 6.79 -11.94 -10.49
CA GLY A 24 7.74 -11.44 -11.47
C GLY A 24 7.14 -10.61 -12.62
N GLN A 25 5.82 -10.51 -12.68
CA GLN A 25 5.13 -9.66 -13.66
C GLN A 25 4.68 -8.35 -13.00
N GLN A 26 4.89 -7.24 -13.72
CA GLN A 26 4.35 -5.97 -13.24
C GLN A 26 2.84 -6.08 -13.13
N HIS A 27 2.30 -5.71 -11.96
CA HIS A 27 0.86 -5.65 -11.77
C HIS A 27 0.24 -4.63 -12.72
N ASN A 28 -1.00 -4.86 -13.16
CA ASN A 28 -1.73 -3.98 -14.09
C ASN A 28 -1.95 -2.56 -13.55
N ILE A 29 -1.72 -2.32 -12.27
CA ILE A 29 -1.75 -0.99 -11.68
C ILE A 29 -0.62 -0.16 -12.27
N LYS A 30 -0.98 0.98 -12.83
CA LYS A 30 -0.01 1.94 -13.34
C LYS A 30 0.99 2.31 -12.24
N PRO A 31 2.30 2.35 -12.53
CA PRO A 31 3.28 2.83 -11.58
C PRO A 31 2.89 4.20 -11.02
N LEU A 32 3.03 4.37 -9.72
CA LEU A 32 2.86 5.68 -9.11
C LEU A 32 4.12 6.49 -9.34
N GLU A 33 3.99 7.59 -10.05
CA GLU A 33 5.06 8.54 -10.30
C GLU A 33 4.85 9.79 -9.46
N THR A 34 5.92 10.28 -8.89
CA THR A 34 5.92 11.46 -8.01
C THR A 34 7.10 12.36 -8.33
N ASP A 35 6.87 13.66 -8.22
CA ASP A 35 7.90 14.69 -8.26
C ASP A 35 7.58 15.71 -7.17
N PHE A 36 8.17 15.49 -6.01
CA PHE A 36 7.90 16.33 -4.84
C PHE A 36 8.46 17.74 -5.01
N ALA A 37 9.55 17.89 -5.75
CA ALA A 37 10.15 19.21 -6.00
C ALA A 37 9.20 20.14 -6.80
N ASN A 38 8.38 19.57 -7.67
CA ASN A 38 7.38 20.29 -8.47
C ASN A 38 5.94 20.10 -7.97
N HIS A 39 5.75 19.50 -6.78
CA HIS A 39 4.45 19.19 -6.20
C HIS A 39 3.55 18.29 -7.08
N LEU A 40 4.16 17.44 -7.92
CA LEU A 40 3.47 16.52 -8.83
C LEU A 40 3.32 15.13 -8.19
N TYR A 41 2.45 14.98 -7.22
CA TYR A 41 2.16 13.73 -6.53
C TYR A 41 0.66 13.47 -6.32
N VAL A 42 -0.20 14.18 -7.06
CA VAL A 42 -1.66 14.07 -6.92
C VAL A 42 -2.14 12.64 -7.16
N THR A 43 -1.59 11.94 -8.16
CA THR A 43 -1.95 10.56 -8.47
C THR A 43 -1.62 9.63 -7.30
N ALA A 44 -0.44 9.77 -6.69
CA ALA A 44 -0.04 8.98 -5.53
C ALA A 44 -0.92 9.28 -4.31
N PHE A 45 -1.21 10.56 -4.05
CA PHE A 45 -2.13 10.99 -3.00
C PHE A 45 -3.54 10.42 -3.22
N THR A 46 -4.08 10.50 -4.44
CA THR A 46 -5.42 9.96 -4.76
C THR A 46 -5.45 8.43 -4.63
N SER A 47 -4.35 7.73 -4.97
CA SER A 47 -4.28 6.27 -4.82
C SER A 47 -4.43 5.81 -3.37
N LEU A 48 -4.02 6.63 -2.40
CA LEU A 48 -4.23 6.35 -0.98
C LEU A 48 -5.72 6.24 -0.64
N PHE A 49 -6.56 7.11 -1.21
CA PHE A 49 -8.01 7.04 -1.01
C PHE A 49 -8.64 5.85 -1.75
N ALA A 50 -8.18 5.57 -2.97
CA ALA A 50 -8.65 4.43 -3.75
C ALA A 50 -8.29 3.11 -3.08
N GLY A 51 -7.02 2.92 -2.71
CA GLY A 51 -6.53 1.69 -2.09
C GLY A 51 -7.01 1.46 -0.64
N THR A 52 -7.60 2.47 0.00
CA THR A 52 -8.23 2.35 1.33
C THR A 52 -9.75 2.37 1.26
N GLY A 53 -10.35 2.28 0.07
CA GLY A 53 -11.80 2.26 -0.13
C GLY A 53 -12.51 3.56 0.26
N LYS A 54 -11.80 4.70 0.28
CA LYS A 54 -12.35 6.00 0.72
C LYS A 54 -12.67 6.97 -0.42
N LEU A 55 -12.29 6.64 -1.67
CA LEU A 55 -12.36 7.57 -2.80
C LEU A 55 -13.79 8.08 -3.10
N TYR A 56 -14.81 7.24 -2.86
CA TYR A 56 -16.22 7.56 -3.16
C TYR A 56 -17.10 7.60 -1.91
N LYS A 57 -16.51 7.78 -0.74
CA LYS A 57 -17.23 7.89 0.53
C LYS A 57 -17.16 9.32 1.04
N ASP A 58 -18.20 9.76 1.77
CA ASP A 58 -18.21 11.07 2.43
C ASP A 58 -17.27 11.14 3.65
N GLU A 59 -16.35 10.17 3.74
CA GLU A 59 -15.34 10.08 4.77
C GLU A 59 -13.96 10.25 4.16
N GLY A 60 -13.22 11.26 4.64
CA GLY A 60 -11.80 11.40 4.33
C GLY A 60 -10.93 10.44 5.15
N ASN A 61 -9.65 10.36 4.81
CA ASN A 61 -8.64 9.67 5.62
C ASN A 61 -7.96 10.61 6.64
N GLY A 62 -8.43 11.85 6.74
CA GLY A 62 -7.89 12.86 7.65
C GLY A 62 -6.56 13.48 7.23
N LEU A 63 -6.06 13.14 6.04
CA LEU A 63 -4.82 13.69 5.50
C LEU A 63 -5.10 14.72 4.41
N THR A 64 -4.40 15.83 4.48
CA THR A 64 -4.36 16.82 3.40
C THR A 64 -3.25 16.49 2.41
N ARG A 65 -3.25 17.18 1.29
CA ARG A 65 -2.17 17.06 0.30
C ARG A 65 -0.82 17.54 0.84
N GLU A 66 -0.85 18.58 1.66
CA GLU A 66 0.32 19.14 2.34
C GLU A 66 0.86 18.17 3.39
N ASP A 67 0.00 17.46 4.12
CA ASP A 67 0.42 16.42 5.06
C ASP A 67 1.14 15.27 4.33
N PHE A 68 0.66 14.88 3.14
CA PHE A 68 1.28 13.82 2.34
C PHE A 68 2.74 14.14 2.01
N GLU A 69 3.05 15.36 1.60
CA GLU A 69 4.42 15.82 1.38
C GLU A 69 5.17 16.03 2.71
N GLY A 70 4.47 16.51 3.73
CA GLY A 70 5.05 16.97 5.00
C GLY A 70 5.40 15.88 6.02
N GLY A 71 5.24 14.59 5.68
CA GLY A 71 5.59 13.49 6.61
C GLY A 71 4.58 12.35 6.67
N TYR A 72 3.63 12.31 5.72
CA TYR A 72 2.66 11.22 5.57
C TYR A 72 2.68 10.67 4.14
N ALA A 73 3.87 10.46 3.58
CA ALA A 73 4.04 9.86 2.25
C ALA A 73 3.70 8.37 2.29
N LEU A 74 2.40 8.07 2.27
CA LEU A 74 1.82 6.74 2.33
C LEU A 74 1.30 6.33 0.94
N TYR A 75 1.59 5.12 0.53
CA TYR A 75 1.18 4.58 -0.77
C TYR A 75 0.29 3.37 -0.54
N ALA A 76 -0.90 3.35 -1.14
CA ALA A 76 -1.81 2.24 -1.05
C ALA A 76 -2.08 1.61 -2.42
N PHE A 77 -2.15 0.30 -2.45
CA PHE A 77 -2.43 -0.49 -3.64
C PHE A 77 -3.46 -1.55 -3.31
N ASP A 78 -4.50 -1.62 -4.12
CA ASP A 78 -5.43 -2.72 -4.11
C ASP A 78 -4.93 -3.78 -5.11
N LEU A 79 -4.64 -4.97 -4.62
CA LEU A 79 -4.13 -6.08 -5.41
C LEU A 79 -5.22 -7.10 -5.76
N THR A 80 -6.46 -6.84 -5.40
CA THR A 80 -7.59 -7.70 -5.77
C THR A 80 -7.81 -7.67 -7.28
N PRO A 81 -8.17 -8.80 -7.91
CA PRO A 81 -8.29 -8.89 -9.36
C PRO A 81 -9.35 -7.96 -9.96
N ASP A 82 -10.37 -7.63 -9.20
CA ASP A 82 -11.52 -6.85 -9.62
C ASP A 82 -11.59 -5.44 -9.00
N LEU A 83 -10.62 -5.10 -8.14
CA LEU A 83 -10.58 -3.85 -7.39
C LEU A 83 -11.86 -3.63 -6.56
N ALA A 84 -12.51 -4.72 -6.15
CA ALA A 84 -13.75 -4.65 -5.38
C ALA A 84 -13.48 -4.60 -3.88
N ASP A 85 -14.20 -3.72 -3.20
CA ASP A 85 -14.12 -3.48 -1.75
C ASP A 85 -14.87 -4.59 -0.96
N GLY A 86 -14.45 -5.86 -1.12
CA GLY A 86 -14.85 -6.95 -0.23
C GLY A 86 -16.27 -7.51 -0.38
N GLY A 87 -16.96 -7.25 -1.51
CA GLY A 87 -18.33 -7.73 -1.72
C GLY A 87 -18.47 -9.22 -2.07
N HIS A 88 -17.39 -9.91 -2.40
CA HIS A 88 -17.39 -11.32 -2.80
C HIS A 88 -16.03 -11.97 -2.59
N PHE A 89 -16.00 -13.29 -2.60
CA PHE A 89 -14.77 -14.05 -2.45
C PHE A 89 -13.98 -14.05 -3.76
N ASN A 90 -12.72 -13.66 -3.68
CA ASN A 90 -11.77 -13.84 -4.77
C ASN A 90 -11.12 -15.22 -4.71
N LEU A 91 -10.65 -15.71 -5.86
CA LEU A 91 -9.88 -16.93 -5.90
C LEU A 91 -8.56 -16.71 -5.13
N LEU A 92 -8.33 -17.52 -4.10
CA LEU A 92 -7.09 -17.48 -3.33
C LEU A 92 -5.90 -17.73 -4.25
N LYS A 93 -4.99 -16.78 -4.30
CA LYS A 93 -3.78 -16.85 -5.09
C LYS A 93 -2.57 -16.74 -4.16
N GLN A 94 -1.68 -17.72 -4.24
CA GLN A 94 -0.37 -17.65 -3.61
C GLN A 94 0.63 -17.06 -4.60
N GLY A 95 1.52 -16.19 -4.14
CA GLY A 95 2.50 -15.59 -5.03
C GLY A 95 3.50 -14.72 -4.29
N ASN A 96 4.50 -14.25 -5.02
CA ASN A 96 5.51 -13.35 -4.50
C ASN A 96 5.18 -11.91 -4.87
N VAL A 97 5.20 -11.04 -3.87
CA VAL A 97 5.07 -9.59 -4.07
C VAL A 97 6.46 -8.96 -4.04
N ARG A 98 6.80 -8.20 -5.06
CA ARG A 98 8.01 -7.39 -5.11
C ARG A 98 7.65 -5.92 -5.26
N LEU A 99 8.25 -5.10 -4.41
CA LEU A 99 8.12 -3.65 -4.45
C LEU A 99 9.41 -3.06 -5.04
N ASP A 100 9.30 -2.28 -6.11
CA ASP A 100 10.39 -1.51 -6.70
C ASP A 100 10.21 -0.04 -6.37
N LEU A 101 11.22 0.56 -5.74
CA LEU A 101 11.26 1.96 -5.35
C LEU A 101 12.40 2.65 -6.11
N LYS A 102 12.10 3.79 -6.74
CA LYS A 102 13.09 4.61 -7.40
C LYS A 102 13.13 6.00 -6.76
N PHE A 103 14.30 6.40 -6.34
CA PHE A 103 14.54 7.71 -5.75
C PHE A 103 15.18 8.68 -6.77
N GLY A 104 14.87 9.96 -6.66
CA GLY A 104 15.42 11.00 -7.54
C GLY A 104 16.88 11.33 -7.26
N ALA A 105 17.36 11.01 -6.05
CA ALA A 105 18.74 11.19 -5.64
C ALA A 105 19.22 9.99 -4.82
N ALA A 106 20.52 9.84 -4.68
CA ALA A 106 21.10 8.85 -3.77
C ALA A 106 20.67 9.16 -2.32
N LEU A 107 20.31 8.12 -1.58
CA LEU A 107 19.97 8.26 -0.16
C LEU A 107 21.22 8.54 0.65
N GLU A 108 21.16 9.55 1.52
CA GLU A 108 22.29 9.94 2.38
C GLU A 108 22.52 8.96 3.53
N SER A 109 21.48 8.21 3.92
CA SER A 109 21.52 7.24 5.00
C SER A 109 20.60 6.06 4.72
N THR A 110 20.74 5.00 5.52
CA THR A 110 19.81 3.86 5.46
C THR A 110 18.42 4.30 5.91
N ILE A 111 17.43 3.96 5.12
CA ILE A 111 16.02 4.18 5.45
C ILE A 111 15.32 2.83 5.69
N ASN A 112 14.22 2.87 6.44
CA ASN A 112 13.34 1.73 6.61
C ASN A 112 12.10 1.92 5.74
N VAL A 113 11.76 0.88 4.98
CA VAL A 113 10.48 0.80 4.26
C VAL A 113 9.56 -0.10 5.06
N ILE A 114 8.38 0.41 5.41
CA ILE A 114 7.37 -0.33 6.15
C ILE A 114 6.27 -0.71 5.16
N ALA A 115 6.03 -2.00 5.00
CA ALA A 115 4.92 -2.52 4.22
C ALA A 115 3.90 -3.16 5.17
N TYR A 116 2.65 -2.74 5.05
CA TYR A 116 1.49 -3.39 5.67
C TYR A 116 0.67 -4.04 4.56
N ALA A 117 0.22 -5.26 4.78
CA ALA A 117 -0.60 -5.98 3.81
C ALA A 117 -1.73 -6.73 4.52
N GLU A 118 -2.91 -6.67 3.91
CA GLU A 118 -4.06 -7.48 4.28
C GLU A 118 -4.19 -8.63 3.29
N PHE A 119 -4.42 -9.83 3.81
CA PHE A 119 -4.59 -11.04 3.02
C PHE A 119 -5.95 -11.64 3.32
N GLU A 120 -6.63 -12.08 2.27
CA GLU A 120 -7.81 -12.92 2.45
C GLU A 120 -7.38 -14.30 2.95
N ASN A 121 -8.12 -14.82 3.91
CA ASN A 121 -7.94 -16.17 4.43
C ASN A 121 -9.28 -16.89 4.47
N CYS A 122 -9.28 -18.20 4.30
CA CYS A 122 -10.47 -19.04 4.39
C CYS A 122 -10.43 -19.83 5.68
N LEU A 123 -11.54 -19.78 6.40
CA LEU A 123 -11.78 -20.61 7.57
C LEU A 123 -12.84 -21.66 7.18
N GLU A 124 -12.44 -22.92 7.19
CA GLU A 124 -13.33 -24.03 6.86
C GLU A 124 -13.86 -24.69 8.13
N ASP A 125 -15.17 -24.95 8.17
CA ASP A 125 -15.82 -25.75 9.20
C ASP A 125 -16.23 -27.09 8.57
N ASP A 126 -15.69 -28.20 9.08
CA ASP A 126 -16.05 -29.55 8.61
C ASP A 126 -17.38 -30.01 9.20
N ARG A 127 -17.93 -31.12 8.67
CA ARG A 127 -19.18 -31.72 9.18
C ARG A 127 -19.10 -32.16 10.65
N SER A 128 -17.89 -32.30 11.18
CA SER A 128 -17.63 -32.67 12.58
C SER A 128 -17.43 -31.44 13.48
N ARG A 129 -17.66 -30.25 12.95
CA ARG A 129 -17.44 -28.95 13.61
C ARG A 129 -16.00 -28.71 14.04
N ASN A 130 -15.03 -29.25 13.32
CA ASN A 130 -13.65 -28.88 13.48
C ASN A 130 -13.35 -27.67 12.60
N ILE A 131 -12.75 -26.66 13.21
CA ILE A 131 -12.32 -25.46 12.50
C ILE A 131 -10.93 -25.72 11.92
N ILE A 132 -10.82 -25.64 10.59
CA ILE A 132 -9.57 -25.82 9.87
C ILE A 132 -9.07 -24.43 9.49
N PHE A 133 -7.91 -24.07 10.02
CA PHE A 133 -7.21 -22.84 9.64
C PHE A 133 -6.13 -23.18 8.61
N ASP A 134 -6.19 -22.58 7.45
CA ASP A 134 -5.11 -22.69 6.47
C ASP A 134 -4.04 -21.63 6.75
N TYR A 135 -3.30 -21.82 7.85
CA TYR A 135 -2.06 -21.06 8.07
C TYR A 135 -0.94 -21.77 7.32
N LYS A 136 -0.81 -21.52 6.04
CA LYS A 136 0.44 -21.88 5.35
C LYS A 136 1.48 -20.80 5.65
N ASN A 137 2.44 -21.18 6.51
CA ASN A 137 3.69 -20.46 6.69
C ASN A 137 4.47 -20.41 5.38
#